data_f38d0e5ae4972e9caaa35d398eabb76b
#
_entry.id   f38d0e5ae4972e9caaa35d398eabb76b
#
_cell.length_a   1.000
_cell.length_b   1.000
_cell.length_c   1.000
_cell.angle_alpha   90.00
_cell.angle_beta   90.00
_cell.angle_gamma   90.00
#
_symmetry.space_group_name_H-M   'P 1'
#
loop_
_entity.id
_entity.type
_entity.pdbx_description
1 polymer ?
#
loop_
_entity_poly.entity_id
_entity_poly.type
_entity_poly.pdbx_seq_one_letter_code
_entity_poly.pdbx_strand_id
1 'polypeptide(L)'
;MLQQVPTRAFHVMAKPSGSDCNLNCDYCFYLEKHSLYREHPVTHMDDDTLEAYVRHYIAASEPQNEVAFTWQGGEPTLPGLEFYRRAVALQAKYGAGRRVSNSFQTNGVLLDDEWCAFLAENHFLVGLSLDGPAEIHNQYRVTKGGRPTHKLVMRALKLLQKYHVDYNVLACVNRTSVLQPLQVYELLRDAGVEFIQFIPVVNVWQMKQQPTTD
;
A
#
# COMPACT_ATOMS: atom_id res chain seq x y z
N MET A 1 16.85 40.89 4.99
CA MET A 1 15.58 40.18 4.75
C MET A 1 15.93 38.87 4.09
N LEU A 2 15.84 37.74 4.80
CA LEU A 2 15.95 36.42 4.20
C LEU A 2 14.70 36.26 3.35
N GLN A 3 14.86 36.12 2.03
CA GLN A 3 13.76 35.72 1.14
C GLN A 3 13.21 34.38 1.64
N GLN A 4 11.96 34.37 2.08
CA GLN A 4 11.27 33.11 2.34
C GLN A 4 11.23 32.35 1.02
N VAL A 5 12.03 31.29 0.93
CA VAL A 5 11.91 30.33 -0.17
C VAL A 5 10.50 29.78 -0.08
N PRO A 6 9.67 29.89 -1.13
CA PRO A 6 8.31 29.34 -1.08
C PRO A 6 8.42 27.85 -0.82
N THR A 7 7.92 27.40 0.33
CA THR A 7 7.85 26.00 0.68
C THR A 7 6.87 25.34 -0.30
N ARG A 8 7.36 24.43 -1.13
CA ARG A 8 6.51 23.65 -2.02
C ARG A 8 5.80 22.58 -1.19
N ALA A 9 4.51 22.38 -1.47
CA ALA A 9 3.79 21.23 -0.93
C ALA A 9 4.56 19.95 -1.29
N PHE A 10 4.79 19.09 -0.31
CA PHE A 10 5.47 17.80 -0.49
C PHE A 10 4.64 16.68 0.13
N HIS A 11 4.87 15.46 -0.33
CA HIS A 11 4.20 14.27 0.16
C HIS A 11 5.24 13.25 0.61
N VAL A 12 4.99 12.62 1.76
CA VAL A 12 5.88 11.60 2.32
C VAL A 12 5.15 10.28 2.43
N MET A 13 5.72 9.25 1.80
CA MET A 13 5.23 7.87 1.90
C MET A 13 6.08 7.11 2.91
N ALA A 14 5.45 6.56 3.94
CA ALA A 14 6.10 5.73 4.94
C ALA A 14 6.02 4.24 4.58
N LYS A 15 7.08 3.52 4.90
CA LYS A 15 7.20 2.07 4.69
C LYS A 15 7.51 1.38 6.02
N PRO A 16 6.50 1.19 6.89
CA PRO A 16 6.74 0.75 8.27
C PRO A 16 7.33 -0.66 8.38
N SER A 17 7.11 -1.51 7.38
CA SER A 17 7.72 -2.85 7.28
C SER A 17 8.90 -2.91 6.29
N GLY A 18 9.36 -1.75 5.78
CA GLY A 18 10.42 -1.72 4.75
C GLY A 18 10.02 -2.49 3.51
N SER A 19 10.84 -3.47 3.13
CA SER A 19 10.58 -4.39 2.01
C SER A 19 9.96 -5.73 2.47
N ASP A 20 9.74 -5.94 3.78
CA ASP A 20 9.16 -7.19 4.26
C ASP A 20 7.70 -7.36 3.85
N CYS A 21 7.34 -8.57 3.44
CA CYS A 21 6.01 -8.92 2.97
C CYS A 21 5.68 -10.37 3.31
N ASN A 22 4.43 -10.68 3.56
CA ASN A 22 3.93 -12.04 3.76
C ASN A 22 3.67 -12.79 2.45
N LEU A 23 3.78 -12.12 1.29
CA LEU A 23 3.64 -12.71 -0.04
C LEU A 23 4.97 -12.76 -0.79
N ASN A 24 4.97 -13.53 -1.89
CA ASN A 24 6.07 -13.68 -2.85
C ASN A 24 5.52 -13.50 -4.27
N CYS A 25 5.10 -12.26 -4.61
CA CYS A 25 4.54 -11.96 -5.93
C CYS A 25 5.64 -11.87 -6.99
N ASP A 26 5.58 -12.66 -8.06
CA ASP A 26 6.64 -12.78 -9.09
C ASP A 26 7.11 -11.46 -9.70
N TYR A 27 6.22 -10.50 -9.86
CA TYR A 27 6.55 -9.20 -10.45
C TYR A 27 6.89 -8.13 -9.40
N CYS A 28 6.97 -8.49 -8.10
CA CYS A 28 7.16 -7.51 -7.03
C CYS A 28 8.58 -6.95 -7.04
N PHE A 29 8.72 -5.65 -7.30
CA PHE A 29 10.03 -5.01 -7.32
C PHE A 29 10.70 -4.93 -5.94
N TYR A 30 9.95 -5.23 -4.85
CA TYR A 30 10.52 -5.32 -3.50
C TYR A 30 11.28 -6.63 -3.25
N LEU A 31 11.03 -7.71 -4.01
CA LEU A 31 11.69 -9.01 -3.78
C LEU A 31 13.22 -8.91 -3.83
N GLU A 32 13.74 -8.12 -4.77
CA GLU A 32 15.19 -7.93 -4.90
C GLU A 32 15.77 -6.98 -3.84
N LYS A 33 14.92 -6.15 -3.23
CA LYS A 33 15.34 -5.17 -2.22
C LYS A 33 15.81 -5.81 -0.92
N HIS A 34 15.39 -7.03 -0.61
CA HIS A 34 15.94 -7.80 0.51
C HIS A 34 17.45 -8.00 0.39
N SER A 35 17.99 -8.09 -0.82
CA SER A 35 19.43 -8.22 -1.04
C SER A 35 20.23 -6.99 -0.63
N LEU A 36 19.61 -5.82 -0.59
CA LEU A 36 20.25 -4.56 -0.15
C LEU A 36 20.45 -4.50 1.36
N TYR A 37 19.73 -5.33 2.12
CA TYR A 37 19.74 -5.35 3.58
C TYR A 37 20.37 -6.65 4.13
N ARG A 38 21.23 -7.31 3.36
CA ARG A 38 21.84 -8.62 3.77
C ARG A 38 22.62 -8.55 5.07
N GLU A 39 23.21 -7.42 5.38
CA GLU A 39 23.99 -7.20 6.59
C GLU A 39 23.16 -6.64 7.76
N HIS A 40 21.95 -6.19 7.49
CA HIS A 40 21.03 -5.66 8.49
C HIS A 40 19.66 -6.31 8.31
N PRO A 41 19.12 -6.98 9.34
CA PRO A 41 17.77 -7.51 9.27
C PRO A 41 16.80 -6.36 8.97
N VAL A 42 15.82 -6.58 8.10
CA VAL A 42 14.75 -5.62 7.87
C VAL A 42 14.00 -5.45 9.19
N THR A 43 14.17 -4.30 9.81
CA THR A 43 13.45 -3.95 11.04
C THR A 43 12.19 -3.17 10.69
N HIS A 44 11.10 -3.45 11.39
CA HIS A 44 9.91 -2.63 11.31
C HIS A 44 10.17 -1.28 11.99
N MET A 45 9.45 -0.25 11.55
CA MET A 45 9.52 1.08 12.17
C MET A 45 9.15 0.97 13.65
N ASP A 46 10.04 1.41 14.53
CA ASP A 46 9.81 1.47 15.96
C ASP A 46 8.98 2.69 16.38
N ASP A 47 8.59 2.74 17.63
CA ASP A 47 7.71 3.78 18.17
C ASP A 47 8.39 5.17 18.15
N ASP A 48 9.68 5.25 18.43
CA ASP A 48 10.43 6.51 18.43
C ASP A 48 10.52 7.09 17.01
N THR A 49 10.78 6.23 16.03
CA THR A 49 10.81 6.59 14.60
C THR A 49 9.43 7.02 14.12
N LEU A 50 8.37 6.30 14.52
CA LEU A 50 6.99 6.65 14.18
C LEU A 50 6.63 8.03 14.76
N GLU A 51 6.93 8.30 16.04
CA GLU A 51 6.63 9.59 16.66
C GLU A 51 7.45 10.72 15.99
N ALA A 52 8.73 10.50 15.73
CA ALA A 52 9.56 11.45 15.02
C ALA A 52 9.03 11.76 13.62
N TYR A 53 8.64 10.72 12.86
CA TYR A 53 8.05 10.85 11.52
C TYR A 53 6.78 11.70 11.55
N VAL A 54 5.81 11.34 12.40
CA VAL A 54 4.53 12.05 12.48
C VAL A 54 4.74 13.50 12.88
N ARG A 55 5.52 13.75 13.93
CA ARG A 55 5.80 15.10 14.44
C ARG A 55 6.47 15.99 13.40
N HIS A 56 7.53 15.49 12.75
CA HIS A 56 8.28 16.28 11.79
C HIS A 56 7.51 16.51 10.49
N TYR A 57 6.75 15.53 10.02
CA TYR A 57 5.96 15.67 8.79
C TYR A 57 4.85 16.71 8.98
N ILE A 58 4.14 16.68 10.12
CA ILE A 58 3.12 17.68 10.45
C ILE A 58 3.77 19.06 10.60
N ALA A 59 4.88 19.18 11.33
CA ALA A 59 5.55 20.46 11.55
C ALA A 59 6.11 21.09 10.27
N ALA A 60 6.56 20.27 9.32
CA ALA A 60 7.11 20.75 8.05
C ALA A 60 6.04 21.06 7.00
N SER A 61 4.79 20.62 7.21
CA SER A 61 3.68 20.88 6.29
C SER A 61 3.07 22.25 6.52
N GLU A 62 2.75 22.99 5.45
CA GLU A 62 2.11 24.30 5.53
C GLU A 62 0.78 24.23 6.31
N PRO A 63 0.47 25.21 7.20
CA PRO A 63 -0.72 25.17 8.06
C PRO A 63 -2.05 24.99 7.33
N GLN A 64 -2.20 25.55 6.14
CA GLN A 64 -3.41 25.50 5.32
C GLN A 64 -3.56 24.20 4.53
N ASN A 65 -2.47 23.43 4.39
CA ASN A 65 -2.48 22.20 3.59
C ASN A 65 -2.93 21.00 4.44
N GLU A 66 -3.58 20.05 3.78
CA GLU A 66 -3.81 18.73 4.34
C GLU A 66 -2.51 17.97 4.50
N VAL A 67 -2.36 17.24 5.60
CA VAL A 67 -1.23 16.34 5.84
C VAL A 67 -1.66 14.93 5.52
N ALA A 68 -1.30 14.45 4.32
CA ALA A 68 -1.70 13.14 3.83
C ALA A 68 -0.63 12.09 4.14
N PHE A 69 -0.91 11.20 5.08
CA PHE A 69 -0.05 10.06 5.41
C PHE A 69 -0.34 8.90 4.46
N THR A 70 0.70 8.44 3.77
CA THR A 70 0.59 7.25 2.89
C THR A 70 1.45 6.12 3.45
N TRP A 71 0.80 4.99 3.72
CA TRP A 71 1.40 3.79 4.27
C TRP A 71 1.51 2.72 3.18
N GLN A 72 2.72 2.35 2.84
CA GLN A 72 3.04 1.38 1.80
C GLN A 72 4.28 0.55 2.19
N GLY A 73 4.87 -0.15 1.27
CA GLY A 73 6.11 -0.90 1.46
C GLY A 73 5.98 -2.31 0.94
N GLY A 74 6.59 -3.28 1.60
CA GLY A 74 6.35 -4.69 1.35
C GLY A 74 4.89 -5.03 1.65
N GLU A 75 4.58 -5.24 2.92
CA GLU A 75 3.18 -5.30 3.38
C GLU A 75 3.01 -4.47 4.66
N PRO A 76 2.29 -3.35 4.61
CA PRO A 76 2.19 -2.45 5.76
C PRO A 76 1.34 -2.99 6.93
N THR A 77 0.60 -4.09 6.77
CA THR A 77 -0.11 -4.72 7.90
C THR A 77 0.81 -5.51 8.85
N LEU A 78 2.04 -5.80 8.47
CA LEU A 78 2.97 -6.61 9.27
C LEU A 78 3.33 -6.04 10.65
N PRO A 79 3.44 -4.71 10.84
CA PRO A 79 3.65 -4.15 12.18
C PRO A 79 2.46 -4.34 13.13
N GLY A 80 1.31 -4.77 12.62
CA GLY A 80 0.10 -5.00 13.39
C GLY A 80 -0.76 -3.75 13.59
N LEU A 81 -2.00 -3.96 14.04
CA LEU A 81 -3.01 -2.90 14.19
C LEU A 81 -2.62 -1.86 15.25
N GLU A 82 -1.95 -2.28 16.32
CA GLU A 82 -1.53 -1.38 17.40
C GLU A 82 -0.54 -0.31 16.94
N PHE A 83 0.29 -0.60 15.94
CA PHE A 83 1.14 0.42 15.31
C PHE A 83 0.29 1.56 14.71
N TYR A 84 -0.80 1.24 14.03
CA TYR A 84 -1.67 2.25 13.40
C TYR A 84 -2.55 2.99 14.42
N ARG A 85 -2.97 2.33 15.50
CA ARG A 85 -3.63 3.00 16.63
C ARG A 85 -2.72 4.09 17.23
N ARG A 86 -1.43 3.76 17.42
CA ARG A 86 -0.42 4.74 17.85
C ARG A 86 -0.20 5.85 16.83
N ALA A 87 -0.12 5.50 15.53
CA ALA A 87 0.04 6.49 14.47
C ALA A 87 -1.08 7.54 14.49
N VAL A 88 -2.34 7.10 14.57
CA VAL A 88 -3.51 7.98 14.64
C VAL A 88 -3.50 8.82 15.93
N ALA A 89 -3.15 8.24 17.07
CA ALA A 89 -3.03 8.98 18.33
C ALA A 89 -1.95 10.07 18.25
N LEU A 90 -0.81 9.78 17.62
CA LEU A 90 0.26 10.77 17.40
C LEU A 90 -0.16 11.85 16.40
N GLN A 91 -0.89 11.49 15.34
CA GLN A 91 -1.47 12.44 14.39
C GLN A 91 -2.44 13.40 15.10
N ALA A 92 -3.30 12.89 15.97
CA ALA A 92 -4.19 13.74 16.80
C ALA A 92 -3.40 14.64 17.75
N LYS A 93 -2.35 14.11 18.39
CA LYS A 93 -1.48 14.87 19.33
C LYS A 93 -0.77 16.04 18.65
N TYR A 94 -0.15 15.81 17.49
CA TYR A 94 0.68 16.81 16.79
C TYR A 94 -0.07 17.60 15.72
N GLY A 95 -1.19 17.08 15.22
CA GLY A 95 -1.99 17.67 14.14
C GLY A 95 -3.25 18.40 14.62
N ALA A 96 -3.33 18.81 15.88
CA ALA A 96 -4.50 19.50 16.42
C ALA A 96 -4.90 20.70 15.54
N GLY A 97 -6.14 20.71 15.05
CA GLY A 97 -6.66 21.74 14.15
C GLY A 97 -6.21 21.61 12.68
N ARG A 98 -5.49 20.56 12.33
CA ARG A 98 -5.08 20.26 10.94
C ARG A 98 -5.99 19.23 10.30
N ARG A 99 -6.15 19.31 8.98
CA ARG A 99 -6.73 18.20 8.20
C ARG A 99 -5.64 17.14 8.02
N VAL A 100 -5.90 15.95 8.54
CA VAL A 100 -5.02 14.78 8.41
C VAL A 100 -5.80 13.69 7.72
N SER A 101 -5.21 13.07 6.70
CA SER A 101 -5.77 11.90 6.03
C SER A 101 -4.76 10.75 5.99
N ASN A 102 -5.28 9.55 5.85
CA ASN A 102 -4.47 8.34 5.77
C ASN A 102 -4.86 7.52 4.54
N SER A 103 -3.87 7.06 3.79
CA SER A 103 -4.03 6.08 2.73
C SER A 103 -3.13 4.87 2.99
N PHE A 104 -3.62 3.68 2.63
CA PHE A 104 -3.04 2.41 3.04
C PHE A 104 -3.05 1.42 1.86
N GLN A 105 -1.87 1.04 1.35
CA GLN A 105 -1.75 0.12 0.22
C GLN A 105 -1.40 -1.28 0.72
N THR A 106 -2.32 -2.24 0.58
CA THR A 106 -2.16 -3.59 1.13
C THR A 106 -2.51 -4.69 0.13
N ASN A 107 -1.93 -5.88 0.34
CA ASN A 107 -2.36 -7.11 -0.31
C ASN A 107 -3.65 -7.70 0.30
N GLY A 108 -4.13 -7.17 1.41
CA GLY A 108 -5.40 -7.52 2.06
C GLY A 108 -5.43 -8.85 2.81
N VAL A 109 -4.38 -9.67 2.73
CA VAL A 109 -4.41 -11.05 3.27
C VAL A 109 -4.61 -11.08 4.79
N LEU A 110 -4.08 -10.08 5.51
CA LEU A 110 -4.17 -9.97 6.97
C LEU A 110 -5.34 -9.11 7.47
N LEU A 111 -6.15 -8.54 6.56
CA LEU A 111 -7.32 -7.78 6.99
C LEU A 111 -8.39 -8.71 7.58
N ASP A 112 -8.91 -8.31 8.73
CA ASP A 112 -10.01 -8.94 9.46
C ASP A 112 -11.05 -7.90 9.89
N ASP A 113 -12.02 -8.31 10.71
CA ASP A 113 -13.09 -7.43 11.18
C ASP A 113 -12.54 -6.28 12.04
N GLU A 114 -11.51 -6.51 12.87
CA GLU A 114 -10.92 -5.49 13.72
C GLU A 114 -10.15 -4.44 12.90
N TRP A 115 -9.36 -4.87 11.91
CA TRP A 115 -8.72 -3.99 10.97
C TRP A 115 -9.72 -3.12 10.22
N CYS A 116 -10.77 -3.73 9.65
CA CYS A 116 -11.74 -2.98 8.84
C CYS A 116 -12.57 -2.00 9.67
N ALA A 117 -12.93 -2.35 10.92
CA ALA A 117 -13.57 -1.43 11.85
C ALA A 117 -12.67 -0.21 12.13
N PHE A 118 -11.40 -0.42 12.44
CA PHE A 118 -10.42 0.64 12.67
C PHE A 118 -10.24 1.54 11.44
N LEU A 119 -10.09 0.94 10.25
CA LEU A 119 -9.90 1.69 8.99
C LEU A 119 -11.10 2.58 8.67
N ALA A 120 -12.32 2.07 8.89
CA ALA A 120 -13.56 2.82 8.73
C ALA A 120 -13.69 3.97 9.74
N GLU A 121 -13.47 3.69 11.04
CA GLU A 121 -13.54 4.68 12.11
C GLU A 121 -12.57 5.85 11.91
N ASN A 122 -11.40 5.59 11.35
CA ASN A 122 -10.35 6.58 11.12
C ASN A 122 -10.27 7.08 9.66
N HIS A 123 -11.29 6.79 8.86
CA HIS A 123 -11.43 7.28 7.48
C HIS A 123 -10.20 7.02 6.59
N PHE A 124 -9.65 5.82 6.66
CA PHE A 124 -8.56 5.42 5.79
C PHE A 124 -9.05 5.14 4.37
N LEU A 125 -8.32 5.61 3.36
CA LEU A 125 -8.48 5.15 1.99
C LEU A 125 -7.60 3.91 1.78
N VAL A 126 -8.21 2.78 1.46
CA VAL A 126 -7.50 1.51 1.26
C VAL A 126 -7.30 1.19 -0.21
N GLY A 127 -6.06 1.06 -0.64
CA GLY A 127 -5.71 0.45 -1.91
C GLY A 127 -5.57 -1.06 -1.77
N LEU A 128 -6.53 -1.83 -2.28
CA LEU A 128 -6.50 -3.28 -2.22
C LEU A 128 -5.88 -3.87 -3.49
N SER A 129 -4.87 -4.71 -3.33
CA SER A 129 -4.21 -5.37 -4.46
C SER A 129 -4.98 -6.61 -4.94
N LEU A 130 -5.65 -6.53 -6.10
CA LEU A 130 -6.41 -7.64 -6.70
C LEU A 130 -6.29 -7.61 -8.24
N ASP A 131 -5.66 -8.63 -8.82
CA ASP A 131 -5.32 -8.64 -10.26
C ASP A 131 -6.40 -9.26 -11.16
N GLY A 132 -7.58 -9.54 -10.65
CA GLY A 132 -8.69 -10.16 -11.40
C GLY A 132 -9.02 -11.57 -10.95
N PRO A 133 -9.51 -12.45 -11.85
CA PRO A 133 -9.91 -13.84 -11.55
C PRO A 133 -8.82 -14.67 -10.88
N ALA A 134 -9.23 -15.73 -10.17
CA ALA A 134 -8.32 -16.57 -9.39
C ALA A 134 -7.17 -17.14 -10.24
N GLU A 135 -7.46 -17.50 -11.48
CA GLU A 135 -6.51 -18.07 -12.44
C GLU A 135 -5.39 -17.08 -12.79
N ILE A 136 -5.72 -15.78 -12.89
CA ILE A 136 -4.77 -14.70 -13.17
C ILE A 136 -4.06 -14.29 -11.89
N HIS A 137 -4.82 -13.99 -10.83
CA HIS A 137 -4.29 -13.49 -9.57
C HIS A 137 -3.29 -14.47 -8.93
N ASN A 138 -3.68 -15.76 -8.82
CA ASN A 138 -2.87 -16.79 -8.15
C ASN A 138 -1.63 -17.22 -8.93
N GLN A 139 -1.55 -16.87 -10.21
CA GLN A 139 -0.35 -17.12 -11.01
C GLN A 139 0.84 -16.29 -10.53
N TYR A 140 0.57 -15.09 -10.03
CA TYR A 140 1.60 -14.12 -9.65
C TYR A 140 1.61 -13.80 -8.15
N ARG A 141 0.43 -13.78 -7.49
CA ARG A 141 0.31 -13.41 -6.07
C ARG A 141 0.12 -14.65 -5.22
N VAL A 142 1.22 -15.14 -4.69
CA VAL A 142 1.25 -16.32 -3.82
C VAL A 142 1.89 -15.99 -2.47
N THR A 143 1.60 -16.81 -1.47
CA THR A 143 2.31 -16.73 -0.17
C THR A 143 3.78 -17.09 -0.35
N LYS A 144 4.64 -16.82 0.65
CA LYS A 144 6.04 -17.30 0.69
C LYS A 144 6.16 -18.83 0.50
N GLY A 145 5.13 -19.59 0.84
CA GLY A 145 5.04 -21.04 0.62
C GLY A 145 4.34 -21.47 -0.68
N GLY A 146 4.15 -20.55 -1.64
CA GLY A 146 3.55 -20.84 -2.97
C GLY A 146 2.03 -21.09 -2.96
N ARG A 147 1.33 -20.82 -1.85
CA ARG A 147 -0.13 -21.03 -1.77
C ARG A 147 -0.91 -19.88 -2.39
N PRO A 148 -2.05 -20.15 -3.06
CA PRO A 148 -2.89 -19.13 -3.70
C PRO A 148 -3.49 -18.15 -2.67
N THR A 149 -3.68 -16.90 -3.07
CA THR A 149 -4.14 -15.83 -2.16
C THR A 149 -5.47 -15.19 -2.57
N HIS A 150 -5.97 -15.44 -3.78
CA HIS A 150 -7.20 -14.83 -4.29
C HIS A 150 -8.40 -14.90 -3.33
N LYS A 151 -8.66 -16.07 -2.73
CA LYS A 151 -9.78 -16.23 -1.77
C LYS A 151 -9.62 -15.34 -0.54
N LEU A 152 -8.39 -15.13 -0.07
CA LEU A 152 -8.09 -14.28 1.09
C LEU A 152 -8.33 -12.82 0.75
N VAL A 153 -7.90 -12.38 -0.46
CA VAL A 153 -8.11 -11.02 -0.93
C VAL A 153 -9.59 -10.72 -1.19
N MET A 154 -10.34 -11.67 -1.77
CA MET A 154 -11.80 -11.53 -1.94
C MET A 154 -12.55 -11.46 -0.61
N ARG A 155 -12.06 -12.16 0.43
CA ARG A 155 -12.57 -12.01 1.80
C ARG A 155 -12.30 -10.59 2.31
N ALA A 156 -11.10 -10.07 2.12
CA ALA A 156 -10.75 -8.70 2.51
C ALA A 156 -11.61 -7.66 1.81
N LEU A 157 -11.85 -7.82 0.50
CA LEU A 157 -12.77 -6.95 -0.26
C LEU A 157 -14.17 -6.92 0.37
N LYS A 158 -14.73 -8.09 0.70
CA LYS A 158 -16.04 -8.18 1.36
C LYS A 158 -16.06 -7.55 2.75
N LEU A 159 -14.95 -7.62 3.50
CA LEU A 159 -14.84 -6.96 4.79
C LEU A 159 -14.77 -5.44 4.64
N LEU A 160 -14.00 -4.91 3.69
CA LEU A 160 -13.97 -3.48 3.39
C LEU A 160 -15.37 -2.96 3.05
N GLN A 161 -16.11 -3.67 2.20
CA GLN A 161 -17.50 -3.36 1.84
C GLN A 161 -18.44 -3.43 3.05
N LYS A 162 -18.35 -4.49 3.87
CA LYS A 162 -19.15 -4.69 5.09
C LYS A 162 -19.00 -3.53 6.09
N TYR A 163 -17.78 -3.01 6.24
CA TYR A 163 -17.47 -1.93 7.18
C TYR A 163 -17.52 -0.54 6.55
N HIS A 164 -17.92 -0.43 5.28
CA HIS A 164 -17.97 0.82 4.54
C HIS A 164 -16.66 1.59 4.55
N VAL A 165 -15.54 0.87 4.46
CA VAL A 165 -14.21 1.48 4.31
C VAL A 165 -14.08 2.03 2.90
N ASP A 166 -13.58 3.26 2.74
CA ASP A 166 -13.24 3.81 1.44
C ASP A 166 -12.10 3.01 0.81
N TYR A 167 -12.31 2.49 -0.40
CA TYR A 167 -11.27 1.69 -1.06
C TYR A 167 -11.25 1.87 -2.58
N ASN A 168 -10.10 1.61 -3.16
CA ASN A 168 -9.91 1.33 -4.56
C ASN A 168 -9.18 0.00 -4.74
N VAL A 169 -9.32 -0.61 -5.92
CA VAL A 169 -8.57 -1.81 -6.28
C VAL A 169 -7.42 -1.43 -7.21
N LEU A 170 -6.22 -1.92 -6.89
CA LEU A 170 -5.05 -1.82 -7.76
C LEU A 170 -4.80 -3.17 -8.41
N ALA A 171 -4.97 -3.22 -9.73
CA ALA A 171 -4.75 -4.41 -10.55
C ALA A 171 -3.47 -4.26 -11.38
N CYS A 172 -2.49 -5.13 -11.12
CA CYS A 172 -1.27 -5.16 -11.93
C CYS A 172 -1.55 -5.77 -13.29
N VAL A 173 -1.26 -5.01 -14.35
CA VAL A 173 -1.33 -5.49 -15.74
C VAL A 173 -0.05 -6.23 -16.05
N ASN A 174 -0.15 -7.54 -16.14
CA ASN A 174 0.93 -8.46 -16.41
C ASN A 174 0.71 -9.20 -17.74
N ARG A 175 1.65 -10.09 -18.11
CA ARG A 175 1.62 -10.83 -19.37
C ARG A 175 0.34 -11.69 -19.56
N THR A 176 -0.27 -12.15 -18.48
CA THR A 176 -1.49 -12.97 -18.53
C THR A 176 -2.74 -12.09 -18.56
N SER A 177 -2.83 -11.10 -17.68
CA SER A 177 -4.02 -10.25 -17.57
C SER A 177 -4.25 -9.40 -18.82
N VAL A 178 -3.19 -8.98 -19.52
CA VAL A 178 -3.28 -8.19 -20.76
C VAL A 178 -3.99 -8.96 -21.88
N LEU A 179 -3.99 -10.29 -21.86
CA LEU A 179 -4.67 -11.13 -22.84
C LEU A 179 -6.15 -11.38 -22.49
N GLN A 180 -6.57 -11.02 -21.27
CA GLN A 180 -7.91 -11.29 -20.75
C GLN A 180 -8.51 -10.04 -20.07
N PRO A 181 -8.45 -8.85 -20.69
CA PRO A 181 -8.81 -7.58 -20.03
C PRO A 181 -10.27 -7.53 -19.61
N LEU A 182 -11.17 -8.09 -20.41
CA LEU A 182 -12.61 -8.11 -20.09
C LEU A 182 -12.91 -8.99 -18.86
N GLN A 183 -12.27 -10.15 -18.74
CA GLN A 183 -12.47 -11.03 -17.59
C GLN A 183 -12.00 -10.35 -16.28
N VAL A 184 -10.87 -9.61 -16.34
CA VAL A 184 -10.39 -8.83 -15.19
C VAL A 184 -11.39 -7.75 -14.82
N TYR A 185 -11.85 -6.97 -15.79
CA TYR A 185 -12.81 -5.90 -15.57
C TYR A 185 -14.15 -6.42 -15.04
N GLU A 186 -14.70 -7.45 -15.67
CA GLU A 186 -15.99 -8.07 -15.30
C GLU A 186 -15.98 -8.59 -13.88
N LEU A 187 -14.91 -9.31 -13.47
CA LEU A 187 -14.79 -9.76 -12.09
C LEU A 187 -14.85 -8.59 -11.09
N LEU A 188 -14.08 -7.53 -11.34
CA LEU A 188 -14.01 -6.38 -10.43
C LEU A 188 -15.35 -5.64 -10.38
N ARG A 189 -15.99 -5.41 -11.53
CA ARG A 189 -17.33 -4.82 -11.63
C ARG A 189 -18.38 -5.67 -10.87
N ASP A 190 -18.40 -6.97 -11.12
CA ASP A 190 -19.40 -7.89 -10.53
C ASP A 190 -19.15 -8.10 -9.03
N ALA A 191 -17.92 -7.90 -8.56
CA ALA A 191 -17.58 -7.82 -7.14
C ALA A 191 -17.93 -6.47 -6.47
N GLY A 192 -18.54 -5.53 -7.21
CA GLY A 192 -18.96 -4.23 -6.69
C GLY A 192 -17.81 -3.25 -6.46
N VAL A 193 -16.72 -3.37 -7.22
CA VAL A 193 -15.60 -2.41 -7.17
C VAL A 193 -15.92 -1.20 -8.03
N GLU A 194 -15.96 -0.03 -7.42
CA GLU A 194 -16.26 1.25 -8.11
C GLU A 194 -15.02 1.96 -8.64
N PHE A 195 -13.89 1.84 -7.94
CA PHE A 195 -12.64 2.52 -8.30
C PHE A 195 -11.53 1.52 -8.56
N ILE A 196 -11.01 1.54 -9.79
CA ILE A 196 -9.98 0.61 -10.24
C ILE A 196 -8.79 1.40 -10.80
N GLN A 197 -7.58 1.01 -10.39
CA GLN A 197 -6.33 1.48 -10.97
C GLN A 197 -5.62 0.31 -11.64
N PHE A 198 -5.37 0.42 -12.95
CA PHE A 198 -4.56 -0.55 -13.69
C PHE A 198 -3.09 -0.09 -13.70
N ILE A 199 -2.20 -0.92 -13.18
CA ILE A 199 -0.77 -0.60 -13.03
C ILE A 199 0.05 -1.54 -13.91
N PRO A 200 0.64 -1.05 -15.02
CA PRO A 200 1.50 -1.88 -15.85
C PRO A 200 2.73 -2.38 -15.07
N VAL A 201 3.01 -3.68 -15.17
CA VAL A 201 4.24 -4.26 -14.64
C VAL A 201 5.40 -3.89 -15.57
N VAL A 202 6.37 -3.13 -15.04
CA VAL A 202 7.58 -2.74 -15.78
C VAL A 202 8.74 -3.62 -15.33
N ASN A 203 9.27 -4.44 -16.24
CA ASN A 203 10.47 -5.24 -15.97
C ASN A 203 11.71 -4.44 -16.36
N VAL A 204 12.31 -3.78 -15.39
CA VAL A 204 13.49 -2.91 -15.59
C VAL A 204 14.71 -3.71 -16.08
N TRP A 205 14.79 -5.02 -15.76
CA TRP A 205 15.91 -5.87 -16.17
C TRP A 205 15.93 -6.18 -17.66
N GLN A 206 14.77 -6.34 -18.29
CA GLN A 206 14.70 -6.55 -19.73
C GLN A 206 15.04 -5.27 -20.51
N MET A 207 14.79 -4.09 -19.97
CA MET A 207 15.18 -2.83 -20.59
C MET A 207 16.70 -2.61 -20.64
N LYS A 208 17.45 -3.14 -19.68
CA LYS A 208 18.92 -3.04 -19.63
C LYS A 208 19.64 -4.03 -20.57
N GLN A 209 18.93 -5.00 -21.12
CA GLN A 209 19.49 -6.01 -22.02
C GLN A 209 19.20 -5.75 -23.50
N GLN A 210 18.42 -4.73 -23.85
CA GLN A 210 18.31 -4.31 -25.22
C GLN A 210 19.55 -3.47 -25.57
N PRO A 211 20.40 -3.91 -26.54
CA PRO A 211 21.48 -3.06 -27.03
C PRO A 211 20.86 -1.79 -27.58
N THR A 212 21.39 -0.64 -27.17
CA THR A 212 21.13 0.62 -27.83
C THR A 212 21.60 0.43 -29.30
N THR A 213 20.65 0.27 -30.18
CA THR A 213 20.94 0.39 -31.64
C THR A 213 21.18 1.88 -31.87
N ASP A 214 22.45 2.22 -32.03
CA ASP A 214 22.90 3.50 -32.55
C ASP A 214 22.32 3.76 -33.94
#